data_1a3e2a81551279d317ff24f01dac4f5c
#
_entry.id   1a3e2a81551279d317ff24f01dac4f5c
#
_cell.length_a   1.000
_cell.length_b   1.000
_cell.length_c   1.000
_cell.angle_alpha   90.00
_cell.angle_beta   90.00
_cell.angle_gamma   90.00
#
_symmetry.space_group_name_H-M   'P 1'
#
loop_
_entity.id
_entity.type
_entity.pdbx_description
1 polymer ?
#
loop_
_entity_poly.entity_id
_entity_poly.type
_entity_poly.pdbx_seq_one_letter_code
_entity_poly.pdbx_strand_id
1 'polypeptide(L)'
;ETVKVAPTEQQNAISYGDILFTASSESVEELGMSAVVMEHPTEPVYLNSFCFGLRLSPAANISPGYAKHLFRSAAVRKAIMKTGAGVTRINISKERFKKILIPIPSLAEQARIVNILDKFDTLTTSLTEGLPQEIELRRKQYEYYREQLLSFPA
;
A
#
# COMPACT_ATOMS: atom_id res chain seq x y z
N GLU A 1 8.30 -16.79 6.55
CA GLU A 1 8.88 -18.13 6.27
C GLU A 1 8.89 -18.35 4.77
N THR A 2 10.05 -18.72 4.21
CA THR A 2 10.19 -19.12 2.81
C THR A 2 10.26 -20.63 2.71
N VAL A 3 9.50 -21.22 1.78
CA VAL A 3 9.48 -22.66 1.50
C VAL A 3 10.13 -22.89 0.14
N LYS A 4 11.02 -23.88 0.06
CA LYS A 4 11.61 -24.29 -1.23
C LYS A 4 10.56 -25.02 -2.05
N VAL A 5 10.32 -24.54 -3.27
CA VAL A 5 9.39 -25.13 -4.24
C VAL A 5 10.16 -26.11 -5.14
N ALA A 6 9.54 -27.28 -5.44
CA ALA A 6 10.17 -28.25 -6.31
C ALA A 6 10.25 -27.72 -7.76
N PRO A 7 11.33 -28.01 -8.52
CA PRO A 7 11.50 -27.51 -9.89
C PRO A 7 10.41 -27.95 -10.89
N THR A 8 9.64 -28.96 -10.53
CA THR A 8 8.54 -29.52 -11.34
C THR A 8 7.20 -28.80 -11.15
N GLU A 9 7.08 -27.93 -10.12
CA GLU A 9 5.85 -27.17 -9.86
C GLU A 9 5.79 -25.95 -10.77
N GLN A 10 4.77 -25.88 -11.62
CA GLN A 10 4.49 -24.71 -12.44
C GLN A 10 3.90 -23.60 -11.56
N GLN A 11 4.74 -22.68 -11.11
CA GLN A 11 4.33 -21.49 -10.39
C GLN A 11 4.78 -20.24 -11.15
N ASN A 12 3.99 -19.18 -11.05
CA ASN A 12 4.36 -17.88 -11.60
C ASN A 12 5.16 -17.09 -10.55
N ALA A 13 6.44 -16.88 -10.82
CA ALA A 13 7.26 -16.01 -9.99
C ALA A 13 6.75 -14.56 -10.02
N ILE A 14 6.83 -13.88 -8.88
CA ILE A 14 6.54 -12.46 -8.80
C ILE A 14 7.64 -11.65 -9.49
N SER A 15 7.26 -10.49 -10.00
CA SER A 15 8.16 -9.57 -10.70
C SER A 15 7.94 -8.15 -10.22
N TYR A 16 8.90 -7.26 -10.49
CA TYR A 16 8.74 -5.84 -10.24
C TYR A 16 7.44 -5.29 -10.84
N GLY A 17 6.72 -4.52 -10.06
CA GLY A 17 5.43 -3.93 -10.44
C GLY A 17 4.22 -4.83 -10.21
N ASP A 18 4.39 -6.11 -9.85
CA ASP A 18 3.27 -6.96 -9.48
C ASP A 18 2.58 -6.45 -8.22
N ILE A 19 1.25 -6.49 -8.22
CA ILE A 19 0.42 -6.13 -7.07
C ILE A 19 -0.09 -7.41 -6.43
N LEU A 20 0.29 -7.65 -5.20
CA LEU A 20 -0.03 -8.86 -4.45
C LEU A 20 -1.22 -8.59 -3.54
N PHE A 21 -2.15 -9.55 -3.43
CA PHE A 21 -3.36 -9.42 -2.61
C PHE A 21 -3.54 -10.64 -1.71
N THR A 22 -4.01 -10.41 -0.48
CA THR A 22 -4.55 -11.47 0.38
C THR A 22 -5.88 -11.95 -0.20
N ALA A 23 -5.89 -13.14 -0.79
CA ALA A 23 -7.07 -13.71 -1.46
C ALA A 23 -8.08 -14.30 -0.48
N SER A 24 -7.60 -14.77 0.67
CA SER A 24 -8.37 -15.50 1.68
C SER A 24 -7.95 -15.07 3.08
N SER A 25 -8.92 -14.70 3.91
CA SER A 25 -8.70 -14.31 5.31
C SER A 25 -9.89 -14.71 6.18
N GLU A 26 -9.66 -14.83 7.47
CA GLU A 26 -10.70 -14.98 8.51
C GLU A 26 -11.25 -13.61 8.94
N SER A 27 -10.50 -12.53 8.66
CA SER A 27 -10.89 -11.15 8.91
C SER A 27 -11.25 -10.42 7.63
N VAL A 28 -12.36 -9.69 7.65
CA VAL A 28 -12.78 -8.84 6.52
C VAL A 28 -11.79 -7.70 6.30
N GLU A 29 -11.20 -7.18 7.38
CA GLU A 29 -10.25 -6.08 7.34
C GLU A 29 -8.94 -6.47 6.63
N GLU A 30 -8.51 -7.72 6.77
CA GLU A 30 -7.29 -8.23 6.13
C GLU A 30 -7.53 -8.70 4.70
N LEU A 31 -8.79 -9.01 4.36
CA LEU A 31 -9.13 -9.48 3.02
C LEU A 31 -8.74 -8.44 1.97
N GLY A 32 -8.01 -8.85 0.95
CA GLY A 32 -7.57 -8.00 -0.14
C GLY A 32 -6.56 -6.92 0.29
N MET A 33 -5.87 -7.09 1.42
CA MET A 33 -4.69 -6.27 1.71
C MET A 33 -3.70 -6.43 0.58
N SER A 34 -3.09 -5.31 0.18
CA SER A 34 -2.23 -5.28 -0.99
C SER A 34 -0.82 -4.84 -0.67
N ALA A 35 0.13 -5.37 -1.41
CA ALA A 35 1.51 -4.92 -1.47
C ALA A 35 1.96 -4.86 -2.93
N VAL A 36 2.86 -3.94 -3.27
CA VAL A 36 3.44 -3.85 -4.62
C VAL A 36 4.91 -4.25 -4.55
N VAL A 37 5.35 -5.05 -5.49
CA VAL A 37 6.76 -5.45 -5.62
C VAL A 37 7.53 -4.26 -6.18
N MET A 38 8.24 -3.54 -5.29
CA MET A 38 8.96 -2.31 -5.63
C MET A 38 10.44 -2.53 -5.98
N GLU A 39 10.92 -3.76 -5.84
CA GLU A 39 12.30 -4.16 -6.17
C GLU A 39 12.28 -5.38 -7.08
N HIS A 40 13.32 -5.53 -7.88
CA HIS A 40 13.50 -6.75 -8.68
C HIS A 40 13.96 -7.89 -7.78
N PRO A 41 13.17 -9.00 -7.66
CA PRO A 41 13.60 -10.14 -6.88
C PRO A 41 14.92 -10.71 -7.44
N THR A 42 15.89 -10.96 -6.57
CA THR A 42 17.18 -11.56 -6.94
C THR A 42 17.06 -13.06 -7.20
N GLU A 43 16.05 -13.69 -6.58
CA GLU A 43 15.73 -15.11 -6.76
C GLU A 43 14.24 -15.26 -7.07
N PRO A 44 13.80 -16.34 -7.74
CA PRO A 44 12.39 -16.59 -7.98
C PRO A 44 11.61 -16.70 -6.66
N VAL A 45 10.63 -15.83 -6.44
CA VAL A 45 9.73 -15.83 -5.30
C VAL A 45 8.31 -16.13 -5.77
N TYR A 46 7.60 -16.96 -5.04
CA TYR A 46 6.27 -17.43 -5.38
C TYR A 46 5.28 -17.11 -4.27
N LEU A 47 4.01 -16.94 -4.64
CA LEU A 47 2.95 -16.68 -3.67
C LEU A 47 2.40 -18.01 -3.11
N ASN A 48 1.99 -17.97 -1.84
CA ASN A 48 1.23 -19.07 -1.26
C ASN A 48 -0.22 -19.09 -1.80
N SER A 49 -0.96 -20.15 -1.49
CA SER A 49 -2.34 -20.35 -1.96
C SER A 49 -3.37 -19.34 -1.41
N PHE A 50 -3.01 -18.58 -0.37
CA PHE A 50 -3.87 -17.56 0.23
C PHE A 50 -3.70 -16.17 -0.41
N CYS A 51 -2.80 -16.06 -1.37
CA CYS A 51 -2.52 -14.82 -2.08
C CYS A 51 -2.69 -14.99 -3.59
N PHE A 52 -2.92 -13.89 -4.28
CA PHE A 52 -2.78 -13.82 -5.73
C PHE A 52 -2.06 -12.55 -6.15
N GLY A 53 -1.40 -12.62 -7.30
CA GLY A 53 -0.76 -11.48 -7.94
C GLY A 53 -1.60 -10.93 -9.09
N LEU A 54 -1.59 -9.61 -9.25
CA LEU A 54 -2.10 -8.90 -10.41
C LEU A 54 -0.91 -8.26 -11.12
N ARG A 55 -0.61 -8.74 -12.32
CA ARG A 55 0.38 -8.14 -13.23
C ARG A 55 -0.34 -7.26 -14.22
N LEU A 56 -0.07 -5.98 -14.18
CA LEU A 56 -0.66 -5.03 -15.11
C LEU A 56 0.09 -5.07 -16.45
N SER A 57 -0.67 -4.96 -17.53
CA SER A 57 -0.08 -4.71 -18.84
C SER A 57 0.56 -3.32 -18.88
N PRO A 58 1.67 -3.12 -19.61
CA PRO A 58 2.25 -1.79 -19.82
C PRO A 58 1.24 -0.77 -20.37
N ALA A 59 0.26 -1.22 -21.16
CA ALA A 59 -0.82 -0.38 -21.67
C ALA A 59 -1.78 0.15 -20.58
N ALA A 60 -1.73 -0.39 -19.37
CA ALA A 60 -2.59 0.10 -18.28
C ALA A 60 -2.18 1.49 -17.77
N ASN A 61 -0.98 1.96 -18.10
CA ASN A 61 -0.47 3.29 -17.71
C ASN A 61 -0.59 3.55 -16.19
N ILE A 62 -0.33 2.55 -15.36
CA ILE A 62 -0.31 2.66 -13.91
C ILE A 62 1.12 2.40 -13.43
N SER A 63 1.71 3.39 -12.77
CA SER A 63 3.03 3.22 -12.16
C SER A 63 2.96 2.37 -10.89
N PRO A 64 3.99 1.57 -10.56
CA PRO A 64 4.02 0.77 -9.33
C PRO A 64 3.86 1.61 -8.06
N GLY A 65 4.50 2.78 -7.99
CA GLY A 65 4.35 3.71 -6.86
C GLY A 65 2.91 4.17 -6.68
N TYR A 66 2.22 4.52 -7.76
CA TYR A 66 0.81 4.90 -7.70
C TYR A 66 -0.07 3.72 -7.29
N ALA A 67 0.16 2.53 -7.85
CA ALA A 67 -0.55 1.31 -7.48
C ALA A 67 -0.42 1.00 -5.97
N LYS A 68 0.77 1.19 -5.38
CA LYS A 68 1.03 1.03 -3.94
C LYS A 68 0.02 1.81 -3.09
N HIS A 69 -0.23 3.06 -3.41
CA HIS A 69 -1.17 3.93 -2.68
C HIS A 69 -2.63 3.69 -3.10
N LEU A 70 -2.89 3.53 -4.40
CA LEU A 70 -4.24 3.34 -4.94
C LEU A 70 -4.96 2.15 -4.30
N PHE A 71 -4.34 0.97 -4.31
CA PHE A 71 -4.96 -0.26 -3.79
C PHE A 71 -5.08 -0.29 -2.27
N ARG A 72 -4.41 0.63 -1.57
CA ARG A 72 -4.56 0.85 -0.13
C ARG A 72 -5.54 1.98 0.22
N SER A 73 -6.00 2.74 -0.77
CA SER A 73 -6.99 3.81 -0.53
C SER A 73 -8.31 3.25 0.01
N ALA A 74 -8.99 4.00 0.87
CA ALA A 74 -10.22 3.58 1.51
C ALA A 74 -11.31 3.17 0.51
N ALA A 75 -11.44 3.90 -0.60
CA ALA A 75 -12.43 3.63 -1.64
C ALA A 75 -12.19 2.29 -2.34
N VAL A 76 -10.95 2.04 -2.79
CA VAL A 76 -10.57 0.80 -3.47
C VAL A 76 -10.59 -0.39 -2.50
N ARG A 77 -10.08 -0.20 -1.27
CA ARG A 77 -10.16 -1.20 -0.21
C ARG A 77 -11.61 -1.65 0.04
N LYS A 78 -12.52 -0.69 0.22
CA LYS A 78 -13.95 -0.98 0.40
C LYS A 78 -14.54 -1.74 -0.79
N ALA A 79 -14.16 -1.39 -2.03
CA ALA A 79 -14.61 -2.09 -3.22
C ALA A 79 -14.08 -3.54 -3.26
N ILE A 80 -12.81 -3.76 -2.90
CA ILE A 80 -12.21 -5.10 -2.83
C ILE A 80 -12.91 -5.95 -1.76
N MET A 81 -13.09 -5.44 -0.55
CA MET A 81 -13.75 -6.17 0.55
C MET A 81 -15.16 -6.61 0.17
N LYS A 82 -15.92 -5.82 -0.59
CA LYS A 82 -17.25 -6.19 -1.10
C LYS A 82 -17.23 -7.37 -2.07
N THR A 83 -16.09 -7.73 -2.62
CA THR A 83 -15.97 -8.92 -3.48
C THR A 83 -15.82 -10.21 -2.68
N GLY A 84 -15.60 -10.12 -1.37
CA GLY A 84 -15.48 -11.25 -0.46
C GLY A 84 -16.75 -12.09 -0.38
N ALA A 85 -16.58 -13.40 -0.21
CA ALA A 85 -17.64 -14.35 0.02
C ALA A 85 -17.12 -15.50 0.91
N GLY A 86 -17.98 -16.00 1.79
CA GLY A 86 -17.67 -17.06 2.75
C GLY A 86 -18.12 -16.69 4.16
N VAL A 87 -18.20 -17.68 5.04
CA VAL A 87 -18.66 -17.50 6.42
C VAL A 87 -17.48 -17.61 7.40
N THR A 88 -16.84 -18.77 7.47
CA THR A 88 -15.68 -19.00 8.36
C THR A 88 -14.39 -18.46 7.79
N ARG A 89 -14.24 -18.58 6.48
CA ARG A 89 -13.12 -18.02 5.73
C ARG A 89 -13.65 -17.27 4.52
N ILE A 90 -13.27 -16.02 4.42
CA ILE A 90 -13.75 -15.12 3.37
C ILE A 90 -12.74 -15.15 2.23
N ASN A 91 -13.22 -15.38 1.01
CA ASN A 91 -12.39 -15.44 -0.19
C ASN A 91 -12.81 -14.35 -1.17
N ILE A 92 -11.84 -13.73 -1.85
CA ILE A 92 -12.09 -12.79 -2.93
C ILE A 92 -12.67 -13.53 -4.15
N SER A 93 -13.81 -13.10 -4.61
CA SER A 93 -14.33 -13.51 -5.91
C SER A 93 -13.56 -12.80 -7.02
N LYS A 94 -12.70 -13.53 -7.74
CA LYS A 94 -11.89 -12.98 -8.84
C LYS A 94 -12.76 -12.35 -9.94
N GLU A 95 -13.95 -12.91 -10.20
CA GLU A 95 -14.89 -12.39 -11.21
C GLU A 95 -15.47 -11.02 -10.80
N ARG A 96 -15.77 -10.83 -9.51
CA ARG A 96 -16.23 -9.53 -8.99
C ARG A 96 -15.05 -8.56 -8.87
N PHE A 97 -13.88 -9.02 -8.46
CA PHE A 97 -12.67 -8.21 -8.35
C PHE A 97 -12.30 -7.57 -9.69
N LYS A 98 -12.34 -8.32 -10.80
CA LYS A 98 -12.06 -7.81 -12.15
C LYS A 98 -12.99 -6.68 -12.60
N LYS A 99 -14.15 -6.52 -11.96
CA LYS A 99 -15.15 -5.48 -12.28
C LYS A 99 -14.96 -4.20 -11.46
N ILE A 100 -13.98 -4.14 -10.55
CA ILE A 100 -13.71 -2.95 -9.76
C ILE A 100 -13.17 -1.86 -10.69
N LEU A 101 -13.83 -0.72 -10.68
CA LEU A 101 -13.35 0.47 -11.38
C LEU A 101 -12.35 1.22 -10.51
N ILE A 102 -11.22 1.58 -11.09
CA ILE A 102 -10.15 2.33 -10.43
C ILE A 102 -9.82 3.59 -11.22
N PRO A 103 -9.47 4.72 -10.58
CA PRO A 103 -9.05 5.92 -11.28
C PRO A 103 -7.63 5.75 -11.83
N ILE A 104 -7.43 6.16 -13.09
CA ILE A 104 -6.12 6.14 -13.75
C ILE A 104 -5.85 7.54 -14.31
N PRO A 105 -5.31 8.47 -13.51
CA PRO A 105 -4.90 9.79 -13.98
C PRO A 105 -3.67 9.69 -14.88
N SER A 106 -3.26 10.81 -15.48
CA SER A 106 -2.02 10.88 -16.26
C SER A 106 -0.80 10.46 -15.44
N LEU A 107 0.25 9.95 -16.09
CA LEU A 107 1.48 9.56 -15.39
C LEU A 107 2.12 10.71 -14.61
N ALA A 108 2.00 11.96 -15.12
CA ALA A 108 2.47 13.15 -14.42
C ALA A 108 1.70 13.36 -13.10
N GLU A 109 0.38 13.20 -13.11
CA GLU A 109 -0.45 13.33 -11.93
C GLU A 109 -0.20 12.15 -10.94
N GLN A 110 -0.01 10.93 -11.45
CA GLN A 110 0.40 9.80 -10.61
C GLN A 110 1.72 10.10 -9.88
N ALA A 111 2.73 10.61 -10.59
CA ALA A 111 4.01 10.97 -9.99
C ALA A 111 3.86 12.06 -8.93
N ARG A 112 3.02 13.07 -9.17
CA ARG A 112 2.71 14.12 -8.19
C ARG A 112 2.08 13.53 -6.91
N ILE A 113 1.11 12.64 -7.05
CA ILE A 113 0.44 11.98 -5.92
C ILE A 113 1.45 11.12 -5.13
N VAL A 114 2.26 10.32 -5.82
CA VAL A 114 3.28 9.46 -5.18
C VAL A 114 4.26 10.30 -4.37
N ASN A 115 4.80 11.37 -4.95
CA ASN A 115 5.75 12.25 -4.25
C ASN A 115 5.17 12.85 -2.96
N ILE A 116 3.88 13.16 -2.93
CA ILE A 116 3.22 13.67 -1.72
C ILE A 116 3.05 12.55 -0.70
N LEU A 117 2.50 11.42 -1.11
CA LEU A 117 2.16 10.32 -0.20
C LEU A 117 3.40 9.63 0.37
N ASP A 118 4.47 9.45 -0.42
CA ASP A 118 5.72 8.87 0.06
C ASP A 118 6.41 9.78 1.09
N LYS A 119 6.30 11.12 0.96
CA LYS A 119 6.76 12.04 2.03
C LYS A 119 5.98 11.83 3.33
N PHE A 120 4.67 11.66 3.25
CA PHE A 120 3.86 11.36 4.45
C PHE A 120 4.22 10.00 5.05
N ASP A 121 4.40 8.97 4.22
CA ASP A 121 4.86 7.65 4.67
C ASP A 121 6.20 7.79 5.44
N THR A 122 7.17 8.51 4.87
CA THR A 122 8.47 8.75 5.52
C THR A 122 8.30 9.47 6.86
N LEU A 123 7.51 10.55 6.90
CA LEU A 123 7.30 11.33 8.11
C LEU A 123 6.58 10.56 9.23
N THR A 124 5.69 9.62 8.86
CA THR A 124 4.90 8.87 9.83
C THR A 124 5.55 7.56 10.27
N THR A 125 6.44 6.98 9.45
CA THR A 125 7.05 5.67 9.72
C THR A 125 8.53 5.75 10.08
N SER A 126 9.23 6.84 9.71
CA SER A 126 10.65 7.01 10.01
C SER A 126 10.86 7.53 11.43
N LEU A 127 11.55 6.75 12.25
CA LEU A 127 12.01 7.18 13.58
C LEU A 127 13.10 8.25 13.50
N THR A 128 13.83 8.31 12.39
CA THR A 128 14.96 9.24 12.21
C THR A 128 14.56 10.57 11.60
N GLU A 129 13.51 10.61 10.76
CA GLU A 129 13.06 11.83 10.09
C GLU A 129 11.74 12.36 10.66
N GLY A 130 10.76 11.48 10.92
CA GLY A 130 9.43 11.86 11.40
C GLY A 130 9.45 12.41 12.83
N LEU A 131 10.02 11.67 13.77
CA LEU A 131 10.07 12.09 15.18
C LEU A 131 10.91 13.36 15.43
N PRO A 132 12.13 13.50 14.89
CA PRO A 132 12.90 14.74 15.08
C PRO A 132 12.19 15.97 14.54
N GLN A 133 11.52 15.86 13.38
CA GLN A 133 10.79 16.98 12.79
C GLN A 133 9.55 17.34 13.62
N GLU A 134 8.82 16.37 14.15
CA GLU A 134 7.69 16.64 15.04
C GLU A 134 8.17 17.28 16.35
N ILE A 135 9.26 16.80 16.94
CA ILE A 135 9.85 17.39 18.16
C ILE A 135 10.22 18.85 17.91
N GLU A 136 10.83 19.18 16.77
CA GLU A 136 11.19 20.54 16.42
C GLU A 136 9.97 21.45 16.27
N LEU A 137 8.91 20.97 15.59
CA LEU A 137 7.65 21.71 15.45
C LEU A 137 6.98 21.95 16.79
N ARG A 138 6.95 20.94 17.67
CA ARG A 138 6.40 21.06 19.04
C ARG A 138 7.20 22.03 19.88
N ARG A 139 8.53 22.03 19.74
CA ARG A 139 9.40 23.00 20.42
C ARG A 139 9.11 24.42 19.98
N LYS A 140 9.01 24.70 18.68
CA LYS A 140 8.65 26.02 18.14
C LYS A 140 7.26 26.47 18.63
N GLN A 141 6.28 25.54 18.67
CA GLN A 141 4.97 25.81 19.20
C GLN A 141 5.00 26.17 20.69
N TYR A 142 5.77 25.44 21.50
CA TYR A 142 5.98 25.72 22.91
C TYR A 142 6.64 27.08 23.12
N GLU A 143 7.69 27.41 22.37
CA GLU A 143 8.38 28.70 22.45
C GLU A 143 7.44 29.85 22.11
N TYR A 144 6.63 29.71 21.06
CA TYR A 144 5.64 30.73 20.70
C TYR A 144 4.62 30.95 21.81
N TYR A 145 4.00 29.94 22.38
CA TYR A 145 3.03 30.10 23.45
C TYR A 145 3.68 30.61 24.74
N ARG A 146 4.87 30.21 25.05
CA ARG A 146 5.61 30.73 26.21
C ARG A 146 5.79 32.23 26.10
N GLU A 147 6.26 32.76 24.98
CA GLU A 147 6.44 34.19 24.77
C GLU A 147 5.08 34.94 24.84
N GLN A 148 4.02 34.38 24.29
CA GLN A 148 2.71 34.98 24.36
C GLN A 148 2.15 35.05 25.81
N LEU A 149 2.33 33.97 26.58
CA LEU A 149 1.79 33.87 27.94
C LEU A 149 2.59 34.67 28.99
N LEU A 150 3.88 34.92 28.73
CA LEU A 150 4.79 35.62 29.63
C LEU A 150 5.04 37.07 29.21
N SER A 151 4.45 37.54 28.12
CA SER A 151 4.47 38.97 27.74
C SER A 151 3.45 39.77 28.56
N PHE A 152 3.88 40.29 29.71
CA PHE A 152 3.07 41.21 30.52
C PHE A 152 3.32 42.65 30.06
N PRO A 153 2.27 43.48 29.96
CA PRO A 153 2.47 44.92 29.76
C PRO A 153 3.21 45.52 30.97
N ALA A 154 4.21 46.34 30.70
CA ALA A 154 5.01 47.04 31.69
C ALA A 154 4.16 48.15 32.37
#